data_ce5fac06fd76ad4856cf3e308a6fda04
#
_entry.id   ce5fac06fd76ad4856cf3e308a6fda04
#
_cell.length_a   1.000
_cell.length_b   1.000
_cell.length_c   1.000
_cell.angle_alpha   90.00
_cell.angle_beta   90.00
_cell.angle_gamma   90.00
#
_symmetry.space_group_name_H-M   'P 1'
#
loop_
_entity.id
_entity.type
_entity.pdbx_description
1 polymer ?
#
loop_
_entity_poly.entity_id
_entity_poly.type
_entity_poly.pdbx_seq_one_letter_code
_entity_poly.pdbx_strand_id
1 'polypeptide(L)'
;MTPARRSGAEAPPALLVVVLLLLTTTASGGAARASSPRVPAVIVFGDSTVDTGNNNQIPTPLRADFPPYGRDMPGGARATGRFGNGRLPPDLISEALGLPPLVPAYLDPAYGIDDFARGVCFASAGTGIDDATAGVLVSERPAACPALSIPCGSVER
;
A
#
# COMPACT_ATOMS: atom_id res chain seq x y z
N MET A 1 57.95 -47.24 -29.09
CA MET A 1 56.76 -46.40 -28.87
C MET A 1 56.62 -46.21 -27.39
N THR A 2 57.02 -45.06 -26.86
CA THR A 2 56.98 -44.71 -25.45
C THR A 2 55.74 -43.82 -25.22
N PRO A 3 54.90 -44.11 -24.25
CA PRO A 3 53.73 -43.26 -23.99
C PRO A 3 54.11 -41.95 -23.23
N ALA A 4 53.62 -40.84 -23.72
CA ALA A 4 53.82 -39.54 -23.12
C ALA A 4 53.12 -39.43 -21.78
N ARG A 5 53.84 -39.09 -20.71
CA ARG A 5 53.44 -38.83 -19.38
C ARG A 5 52.74 -37.44 -19.36
N ARG A 6 51.44 -37.38 -19.16
CA ARG A 6 50.77 -36.13 -18.89
C ARG A 6 51.10 -35.65 -17.45
N SER A 7 51.82 -34.56 -17.34
CA SER A 7 52.06 -33.85 -16.10
C SER A 7 50.76 -33.08 -15.72
N GLY A 8 50.00 -33.59 -14.77
CA GLY A 8 48.94 -32.85 -14.13
C GLY A 8 49.54 -31.84 -13.14
N ALA A 9 49.44 -30.56 -13.44
CA ALA A 9 49.82 -29.51 -12.50
C ALA A 9 48.79 -29.45 -11.38
N GLU A 10 49.09 -30.06 -10.24
CA GLU A 10 48.32 -29.88 -9.03
C GLU A 10 48.58 -28.47 -8.47
N ALA A 11 47.50 -27.68 -8.28
CA ALA A 11 47.63 -26.36 -7.70
C ALA A 11 48.09 -26.49 -6.23
N PRO A 12 49.02 -25.64 -5.78
CA PRO A 12 49.55 -25.74 -4.42
C PRO A 12 48.43 -25.49 -3.40
N PRO A 13 48.42 -26.25 -2.26
CA PRO A 13 47.35 -26.13 -1.25
C PRO A 13 47.20 -24.73 -0.66
N ALA A 14 48.26 -23.93 -0.72
CA ALA A 14 48.23 -22.53 -0.32
C ALA A 14 47.28 -21.65 -1.19
N LEU A 15 47.19 -21.96 -2.49
CA LEU A 15 46.29 -21.22 -3.40
C LEU A 15 44.81 -21.52 -3.10
N LEU A 16 44.50 -22.75 -2.73
CA LEU A 16 43.15 -23.20 -2.37
C LEU A 16 42.69 -22.56 -1.07
N VAL A 17 43.57 -22.39 -0.09
CA VAL A 17 43.28 -21.71 1.20
C VAL A 17 43.06 -20.23 0.99
N VAL A 18 43.83 -19.56 0.12
CA VAL A 18 43.63 -18.12 -0.18
C VAL A 18 42.33 -17.90 -0.91
N VAL A 19 41.94 -18.73 -1.85
CA VAL A 19 40.64 -18.63 -2.55
C VAL A 19 39.48 -18.88 -1.59
N LEU A 20 39.60 -19.83 -0.66
CA LEU A 20 38.58 -20.10 0.34
C LEU A 20 38.44 -18.94 1.34
N LEU A 21 39.53 -18.31 1.76
CA LEU A 21 39.53 -17.11 2.61
C LEU A 21 38.93 -15.88 1.91
N LEU A 22 39.17 -15.71 0.63
CA LEU A 22 38.56 -14.62 -0.16
C LEU A 22 37.07 -14.82 -0.38
N LEU A 23 36.57 -16.05 -0.47
CA LEU A 23 35.14 -16.36 -0.58
C LEU A 23 34.36 -16.13 0.73
N THR A 24 35.02 -16.19 1.89
CA THR A 24 34.36 -15.97 3.19
C THR A 24 34.24 -14.51 3.58
N THR A 25 34.98 -13.59 2.95
CA THR A 25 34.94 -12.15 3.29
C THR A 25 33.82 -11.37 2.61
N THR A 26 33.06 -11.97 1.69
CA THR A 26 31.96 -11.28 0.98
C THR A 26 30.59 -11.43 1.64
N ALA A 27 30.48 -12.14 2.75
CA ALA A 27 29.20 -12.39 3.44
C ALA A 27 28.88 -11.41 4.59
N SER A 28 29.60 -10.28 4.68
CA SER A 28 29.17 -9.17 5.56
C SER A 28 28.17 -8.30 4.79
N GLY A 29 27.10 -8.90 4.31
CA GLY A 29 25.88 -8.19 3.96
C GLY A 29 25.32 -7.61 5.26
N GLY A 30 25.70 -6.38 5.57
CA GLY A 30 25.02 -5.61 6.62
C GLY A 30 23.54 -5.63 6.28
N ALA A 31 22.76 -6.34 7.08
CA ALA A 31 21.31 -6.21 7.04
C ALA A 31 21.04 -4.71 7.20
N ALA A 32 20.63 -4.06 6.12
CA ALA A 32 20.19 -2.69 6.18
C ALA A 32 19.08 -2.68 7.21
N ARG A 33 19.40 -2.15 8.40
CA ARG A 33 18.43 -1.98 9.46
C ARG A 33 17.37 -1.08 8.85
N ALA A 34 16.21 -1.66 8.53
CA ALA A 34 15.08 -0.91 8.02
C ALA A 34 14.84 0.21 9.03
N SER A 35 15.25 1.43 8.68
CA SER A 35 14.97 2.59 9.51
C SER A 35 13.46 2.68 9.59
N SER A 36 12.92 2.70 10.80
CA SER A 36 11.49 2.94 11.01
C SER A 36 11.12 4.18 10.20
N PRO A 37 10.01 4.15 9.45
CA PRO A 37 9.60 5.29 8.66
C PRO A 37 9.49 6.51 9.57
N ARG A 38 10.00 7.65 9.13
CA ARG A 38 9.92 8.92 9.91
C ARG A 38 8.49 9.34 10.17
N VAL A 39 7.58 8.92 9.28
CA VAL A 39 6.13 9.08 9.39
C VAL A 39 5.53 7.73 9.75
N PRO A 40 4.82 7.60 10.88
CA PRO A 40 4.28 6.31 11.33
C PRO A 40 3.07 5.86 10.52
N ALA A 41 2.22 6.77 10.09
CA ALA A 41 0.99 6.48 9.35
C ALA A 41 0.55 7.66 8.47
N VAL A 42 -0.27 7.38 7.46
CA VAL A 42 -0.98 8.38 6.65
C VAL A 42 -2.47 8.29 6.95
N ILE A 43 -3.08 9.40 7.37
CA ILE A 43 -4.52 9.52 7.58
C ILE A 43 -5.09 10.42 6.49
N VAL A 44 -6.08 9.92 5.76
CA VAL A 44 -6.62 10.57 4.56
C VAL A 44 -8.06 10.99 4.80
N PHE A 45 -8.36 12.27 4.55
CA PHE A 45 -9.70 12.83 4.52
C PHE A 45 -9.93 13.49 3.17
N GLY A 46 -11.14 13.51 2.68
CA GLY A 46 -11.51 14.14 1.42
C GLY A 46 -12.73 13.53 0.75
N ASP A 47 -12.83 13.77 -0.52
CA ASP A 47 -13.92 13.36 -1.39
C ASP A 47 -13.54 12.19 -2.31
N SER A 48 -14.19 12.08 -3.48
CA SER A 48 -13.90 11.06 -4.49
C SER A 48 -12.45 11.05 -4.99
N THR A 49 -11.74 12.17 -4.92
CA THR A 49 -10.37 12.28 -5.44
C THR A 49 -9.38 11.42 -4.67
N VAL A 50 -9.71 11.07 -3.43
CA VAL A 50 -8.84 10.30 -2.52
C VAL A 50 -9.58 9.15 -1.81
N ASP A 51 -10.85 8.88 -2.15
CA ASP A 51 -11.62 7.74 -1.63
C ASP A 51 -11.04 6.41 -2.12
N THR A 52 -10.52 5.61 -1.20
CA THR A 52 -9.88 4.33 -1.48
C THR A 52 -10.85 3.14 -1.47
N GLY A 53 -12.16 3.37 -1.27
CA GLY A 53 -13.19 2.34 -1.34
C GLY A 53 -14.30 2.43 -0.30
N ASN A 54 -14.36 3.51 0.50
CA ASN A 54 -15.39 3.68 1.52
C ASN A 54 -16.80 3.68 0.92
N ASN A 55 -16.98 4.32 -0.25
CA ASN A 55 -18.30 4.40 -0.89
C ASN A 55 -18.84 3.04 -1.36
N ASN A 56 -17.97 2.03 -1.56
CA ASN A 56 -18.44 0.69 -1.87
C ASN A 56 -19.17 0.02 -0.70
N GLN A 57 -18.95 0.51 0.52
CA GLN A 57 -19.46 -0.07 1.77
C GLN A 57 -20.74 0.64 2.27
N ILE A 58 -21.17 1.72 1.63
CA ILE A 58 -22.35 2.49 2.02
C ILE A 58 -23.42 2.47 0.92
N PRO A 59 -24.71 2.69 1.26
CA PRO A 59 -25.81 2.75 0.29
C PRO A 59 -25.76 4.07 -0.48
N THR A 60 -25.02 4.11 -1.58
CA THR A 60 -24.86 5.29 -2.45
C THR A 60 -24.76 4.86 -3.91
N PRO A 61 -25.23 5.67 -4.88
CA PRO A 61 -24.98 5.47 -6.29
C PRO A 61 -23.53 5.81 -6.69
N LEU A 62 -22.80 6.56 -5.85
CA LEU A 62 -21.41 6.96 -6.12
C LEU A 62 -20.46 5.83 -5.72
N ARG A 63 -20.24 4.89 -6.62
CA ARG A 63 -19.33 3.75 -6.44
C ARG A 63 -18.29 3.70 -7.53
N ALA A 64 -17.16 3.06 -7.21
CA ALA A 64 -16.08 2.80 -8.14
C ALA A 64 -15.72 1.29 -8.14
N ASP A 65 -16.74 0.42 -8.16
CA ASP A 65 -16.66 -1.03 -8.11
C ASP A 65 -16.87 -1.70 -9.49
N PHE A 66 -16.80 -0.93 -10.57
CA PHE A 66 -17.02 -1.39 -11.95
C PHE A 66 -15.98 -0.81 -12.93
N PRO A 67 -15.75 -1.45 -14.09
CA PRO A 67 -14.90 -0.90 -15.14
C PRO A 67 -15.37 0.48 -15.64
N PRO A 68 -14.44 1.42 -15.97
CA PRO A 68 -13.00 1.24 -16.12
C PRO A 68 -12.16 1.50 -14.85
N TYR A 69 -12.79 1.68 -13.69
CA TYR A 69 -12.06 1.88 -12.44
C TYR A 69 -11.09 0.73 -12.14
N GLY A 70 -9.93 1.05 -11.62
CA GLY A 70 -8.92 0.06 -11.24
C GLY A 70 -8.23 -0.66 -12.41
N ARG A 71 -8.39 -0.18 -13.64
CA ARG A 71 -7.81 -0.79 -14.85
C ARG A 71 -6.30 -1.00 -14.75
N ASP A 72 -5.61 -0.04 -14.15
CA ASP A 72 -4.15 0.01 -14.05
C ASP A 72 -3.66 -0.34 -12.61
N MET A 73 -4.48 -1.05 -11.84
CA MET A 73 -4.09 -1.49 -10.48
C MET A 73 -2.97 -2.52 -10.53
N PRO A 74 -2.01 -2.46 -9.59
CA PRO A 74 -1.00 -3.49 -9.42
C PRO A 74 -1.65 -4.88 -9.23
N GLY A 75 -1.18 -5.87 -9.97
CA GLY A 75 -1.72 -7.23 -9.93
C GLY A 75 -2.88 -7.50 -10.89
N GLY A 76 -3.22 -6.54 -11.74
CA GLY A 76 -4.23 -6.67 -12.78
C GLY A 76 -5.45 -5.77 -12.60
N ALA A 77 -6.20 -5.59 -13.66
CA ALA A 77 -7.39 -4.74 -13.67
C ALA A 77 -8.43 -5.24 -12.66
N ARG A 78 -8.68 -4.43 -11.62
CA ARG A 78 -9.67 -4.72 -10.58
C ARG A 78 -10.21 -3.44 -9.98
N ALA A 79 -11.51 -3.23 -10.09
CA ALA A 79 -12.19 -2.14 -9.43
C ALA A 79 -12.18 -2.37 -7.89
N THR A 80 -11.53 -1.47 -7.17
CA THR A 80 -11.30 -1.58 -5.72
C THR A 80 -12.10 -0.56 -4.92
N GLY A 81 -12.92 0.25 -5.58
CA GLY A 81 -13.59 1.40 -4.96
C GLY A 81 -12.81 2.70 -5.07
N ARG A 82 -11.58 2.66 -5.57
CA ARG A 82 -10.80 3.86 -5.88
C ARG A 82 -11.37 4.54 -7.12
N PHE A 83 -11.66 5.83 -7.01
CA PHE A 83 -12.20 6.65 -8.11
C PHE A 83 -11.11 7.04 -9.12
N GLY A 84 -10.42 6.05 -9.67
CA GLY A 84 -9.35 6.22 -10.64
C GLY A 84 -8.98 4.92 -11.34
N ASN A 85 -8.11 5.02 -12.34
CA ASN A 85 -7.65 3.86 -13.10
C ASN A 85 -6.77 2.91 -12.29
N GLY A 86 -6.12 3.43 -11.23
CA GLY A 86 -5.15 2.69 -10.44
C GLY A 86 -5.02 3.26 -9.04
N ARG A 87 -3.79 3.37 -8.57
CA ARG A 87 -3.48 3.98 -7.26
C ARG A 87 -3.82 5.46 -7.24
N LEU A 88 -4.34 5.92 -6.13
CA LEU A 88 -4.67 7.32 -5.88
C LEU A 88 -3.49 8.07 -5.23
N PRO A 89 -3.52 9.42 -5.19
CA PRO A 89 -2.48 10.21 -4.55
C PRO A 89 -2.08 9.74 -3.14
N PRO A 90 -3.00 9.38 -2.23
CA PRO A 90 -2.62 8.87 -0.90
C PRO A 90 -1.82 7.57 -0.96
N ASP A 91 -2.09 6.68 -1.91
CA ASP A 91 -1.33 5.45 -2.10
C ASP A 91 0.13 5.75 -2.48
N LEU A 92 0.32 6.71 -3.38
CA LEU A 92 1.65 7.13 -3.85
C LEU A 92 2.43 7.85 -2.75
N ILE A 93 1.76 8.68 -1.96
CA ILE A 93 2.36 9.37 -0.81
C ILE A 93 2.76 8.36 0.26
N SER A 94 1.90 7.39 0.56
CA SER A 94 2.18 6.31 1.51
C SER A 94 3.44 5.55 1.12
N GLU A 95 3.55 5.12 -0.13
CA GLU A 95 4.73 4.42 -0.66
C GLU A 95 5.98 5.29 -0.58
N ALA A 96 5.91 6.57 -0.97
CA ALA A 96 7.04 7.50 -0.91
C ALA A 96 7.56 7.73 0.51
N LEU A 97 6.70 7.57 1.52
CA LEU A 97 7.05 7.66 2.94
C LEU A 97 7.56 6.32 3.52
N GLY A 98 7.66 5.27 2.69
CA GLY A 98 8.07 3.93 3.13
C GLY A 98 6.98 3.17 3.90
N LEU A 99 5.72 3.56 3.72
CA LEU A 99 4.53 2.91 4.25
C LEU A 99 3.91 1.96 3.22
N PRO A 100 2.87 1.18 3.56
CA PRO A 100 2.19 0.30 2.61
C PRO A 100 1.74 1.05 1.35
N PRO A 101 1.91 0.47 0.16
CA PRO A 101 1.67 1.15 -1.12
C PRO A 101 0.18 1.32 -1.46
N LEU A 102 -0.70 0.79 -0.64
CA LEU A 102 -2.15 0.97 -0.73
C LEU A 102 -2.69 1.35 0.63
N VAL A 103 -3.39 2.49 0.69
CA VAL A 103 -4.05 2.95 1.91
C VAL A 103 -5.43 2.28 2.01
N PRO A 104 -5.72 1.54 3.09
CA PRO A 104 -7.00 0.88 3.28
C PRO A 104 -8.14 1.88 3.49
N ALA A 105 -9.31 1.54 2.96
CA ALA A 105 -10.55 2.24 3.27
C ALA A 105 -11.03 1.84 4.67
N TYR A 106 -11.44 2.80 5.49
CA TYR A 106 -11.87 2.58 6.87
C TYR A 106 -13.09 1.64 6.99
N LEU A 107 -14.02 1.73 6.05
CA LEU A 107 -15.25 0.95 6.05
C LEU A 107 -15.10 -0.44 5.41
N ASP A 108 -13.96 -0.76 4.78
CA ASP A 108 -13.75 -2.06 4.15
C ASP A 108 -13.49 -3.13 5.22
N PRO A 109 -14.39 -4.13 5.35
CA PRO A 109 -14.29 -5.17 6.38
C PRO A 109 -13.07 -6.12 6.19
N ALA A 110 -12.38 -6.02 5.06
CA ALA A 110 -11.17 -6.79 4.81
C ALA A 110 -9.97 -6.31 5.65
N TYR A 111 -10.04 -5.08 6.21
CA TYR A 111 -8.97 -4.47 6.99
C TYR A 111 -9.33 -4.37 8.47
N GLY A 112 -8.30 -4.46 9.32
CA GLY A 112 -8.43 -4.35 10.77
C GLY A 112 -7.57 -3.24 11.36
N ILE A 113 -7.58 -3.17 12.70
CA ILE A 113 -6.86 -2.13 13.45
C ILE A 113 -5.34 -2.13 13.16
N ASP A 114 -4.77 -3.31 12.93
CA ASP A 114 -3.34 -3.45 12.63
C ASP A 114 -2.98 -2.88 11.27
N ASP A 115 -3.88 -2.99 10.28
CA ASP A 115 -3.70 -2.38 8.96
C ASP A 115 -3.79 -0.86 9.07
N PHE A 116 -4.76 -0.35 9.84
CA PHE A 116 -4.98 1.08 10.06
C PHE A 116 -3.85 1.75 10.82
N ALA A 117 -3.08 1.00 11.61
CA ALA A 117 -1.93 1.54 12.35
C ALA A 117 -0.85 2.15 11.44
N ARG A 118 -0.85 1.84 10.14
CA ARG A 118 0.10 2.36 9.16
C ARG A 118 -0.50 3.30 8.13
N GLY A 119 -1.81 3.37 8.06
CA GLY A 119 -2.53 4.28 7.17
C GLY A 119 -4.00 3.93 7.07
N VAL A 120 -4.85 4.94 6.97
CA VAL A 120 -6.29 4.77 6.85
C VAL A 120 -6.91 5.91 6.05
N CYS A 121 -7.89 5.59 5.22
CA CYS A 121 -8.66 6.55 4.45
C CYS A 121 -10.08 6.66 4.99
N PHE A 122 -10.46 7.86 5.39
CA PHE A 122 -11.82 8.25 5.80
C PHE A 122 -12.53 9.05 4.70
N ALA A 123 -11.91 9.28 3.56
CA ALA A 123 -12.50 10.01 2.45
C ALA A 123 -13.71 9.26 1.88
N SER A 124 -14.69 9.99 1.40
CA SER A 124 -15.93 9.45 0.83
C SER A 124 -16.39 10.28 -0.37
N ALA A 125 -16.66 9.64 -1.49
CA ALA A 125 -17.12 10.32 -2.69
C ALA A 125 -18.48 11.00 -2.45
N GLY A 126 -18.62 12.23 -2.98
CA GLY A 126 -19.81 13.05 -2.80
C GLY A 126 -19.84 13.84 -1.51
N THR A 127 -18.76 13.82 -0.71
CA THR A 127 -18.64 14.64 0.50
C THR A 127 -18.07 16.01 0.19
N GLY A 128 -18.33 16.96 1.05
CA GLY A 128 -17.80 18.32 0.98
C GLY A 128 -17.76 18.96 2.36
N ILE A 129 -17.06 20.10 2.47
CA ILE A 129 -16.94 20.87 3.71
C ILE A 129 -18.27 21.59 4.03
N ASP A 130 -18.98 22.00 2.99
CA ASP A 130 -20.29 22.66 3.10
C ASP A 130 -21.40 21.62 3.19
N ASP A 131 -22.29 21.79 4.17
CA ASP A 131 -23.47 20.95 4.39
C ASP A 131 -24.39 20.86 3.16
N ALA A 132 -24.52 21.94 2.40
CA ALA A 132 -25.28 21.97 1.17
C ALA A 132 -24.68 21.05 0.10
N THR A 133 -23.37 21.00 -0.01
CA THR A 133 -22.66 20.15 -0.96
C THR A 133 -22.71 18.68 -0.54
N ALA A 134 -22.53 18.42 0.74
CA ALA A 134 -22.48 17.05 1.28
C ALA A 134 -23.86 16.36 1.28
N GLY A 135 -24.98 17.13 1.27
CA GLY A 135 -26.35 16.60 1.27
C GLY A 135 -26.89 16.19 -0.10
N VAL A 136 -26.21 16.53 -1.19
CA VAL A 136 -26.76 16.38 -2.56
C VAL A 136 -26.83 14.91 -3.00
N LEU A 137 -25.93 14.06 -2.53
CA LEU A 137 -25.76 12.70 -3.05
C LEU A 137 -25.76 11.59 -1.99
N VAL A 138 -25.87 11.94 -0.71
CA VAL A 138 -25.97 10.98 0.40
C VAL A 138 -27.35 11.13 1.04
N SER A 139 -28.26 10.23 0.70
CA SER A 139 -29.70 10.33 1.00
C SER A 139 -30.06 10.19 2.49
N GLU A 140 -29.16 9.69 3.34
CA GLU A 140 -29.41 9.51 4.77
C GLU A 140 -28.18 9.87 5.58
N ARG A 141 -28.18 11.08 6.14
CA ARG A 141 -27.28 11.43 7.25
C ARG A 141 -27.93 11.05 8.57
N PRO A 142 -27.28 10.29 9.44
CA PRO A 142 -27.60 10.34 10.85
C PRO A 142 -27.39 11.78 11.35
N ALA A 143 -28.35 12.33 12.07
CA ALA A 143 -28.46 13.76 12.43
C ALA A 143 -27.34 14.34 13.33
N ALA A 144 -26.20 13.66 13.48
CA ALA A 144 -25.17 14.00 14.46
C ALA A 144 -23.73 14.09 13.92
N CYS A 145 -23.50 14.12 12.58
CA CYS A 145 -22.16 14.28 12.05
C CYS A 145 -21.91 15.71 11.57
N PRO A 146 -20.92 16.43 12.13
CA PRO A 146 -20.51 17.73 11.59
C PRO A 146 -19.89 17.57 10.20
N ALA A 147 -19.82 18.67 9.45
CA ALA A 147 -19.48 18.78 8.04
C ALA A 147 -18.14 18.16 7.56
N LEU A 148 -17.32 17.65 8.43
CA LEU A 148 -16.24 16.75 8.07
C LEU A 148 -16.81 15.34 8.05
N SER A 149 -17.34 14.92 6.90
CA SER A 149 -18.15 13.71 6.76
C SER A 149 -17.34 12.42 6.93
N ILE A 150 -16.97 12.14 8.14
CA ILE A 150 -16.70 10.77 8.55
C ILE A 150 -18.09 10.16 8.76
N PRO A 151 -18.45 9.01 8.15
CA PRO A 151 -19.70 8.34 8.42
C PRO A 151 -19.82 8.10 9.93
N CYS A 152 -20.80 8.75 10.59
CA CYS A 152 -20.94 8.74 12.05
C CYS A 152 -21.34 7.38 12.65
N GLY A 153 -21.56 6.36 11.82
CA GLY A 153 -21.95 5.03 12.26
C GLY A 153 -20.81 4.10 12.67
N SER A 154 -19.54 4.54 12.58
CA SER A 154 -18.38 3.65 12.72
C SER A 154 -17.50 3.90 13.95
N VAL A 155 -17.92 4.77 14.89
CA VAL A 155 -17.13 5.06 16.10
C VAL A 155 -17.50 4.15 17.29
N GLU A 156 -18.53 3.30 17.15
CA GLU A 156 -18.88 2.32 18.18
C GLU A 156 -18.44 0.90 17.76
N ARG A 157 -17.15 0.62 17.84
CA ARG A 157 -16.61 -0.73 18.00
C ARG A 157 -15.36 -0.71 18.88
#